data_828f6d89f1ea658225686e46b9691709
#
_entry.id   828f6d89f1ea658225686e46b9691709
#
_cell.length_a   1.000
_cell.length_b   1.000
_cell.length_c   1.000
_cell.angle_alpha   90.00
_cell.angle_beta   90.00
_cell.angle_gamma   90.00
#
_symmetry.space_group_name_H-M   'P 1'
#
loop_
_entity.id
_entity.type
_entity.pdbx_description
1 polymer ?
#
loop_
_entity_poly.entity_id
_entity_poly.type
_entity_poly.pdbx_seq_one_letter_code
_entity_poly.pdbx_strand_id
1 'polypeptide(L)'
;MKKILTKLREKDAQAAYFIALDHVTTGDKILSFADPIIANVFFRDNVYSCQNEGLGIVAISPKLEECIKDFEDEILFIWNEYGKEDNAKLTSDAKELKGKILRHIKQ
;
A
#
# COMPACT_ATOMS: atom_id res chain seq x y z
N MET A 1 -12.99 -4.05 4.91
CA MET A 1 -11.59 -3.67 5.15
C MET A 1 -11.47 -2.87 6.42
N LYS A 2 -10.52 -3.24 7.24
CA LYS A 2 -10.28 -2.54 8.50
C LYS A 2 -9.06 -1.64 8.35
N LYS A 3 -9.22 -0.37 8.70
CA LYS A 3 -8.15 0.62 8.64
C LYS A 3 -7.97 1.25 10.00
N ILE A 4 -6.72 1.44 10.39
CA ILE A 4 -6.37 2.16 11.59
C ILE A 4 -5.66 3.43 11.16
N LEU A 5 -6.22 4.57 11.51
CA LEU A 5 -5.66 5.87 11.18
C LEU A 5 -5.05 6.48 12.43
N THR A 6 -3.75 6.71 12.38
CA THR A 6 -3.03 7.29 13.51
C THR A 6 -2.20 8.49 13.04
N LYS A 7 -2.34 9.59 13.77
CA LYS A 7 -1.60 10.79 13.49
C LYS A 7 -0.16 10.63 14.00
N LEU A 8 0.82 10.80 13.11
CA LEU A 8 2.22 10.59 13.45
C LEU A 8 2.92 11.85 13.94
N ARG A 9 2.57 13.00 13.40
CA ARG A 9 3.29 14.24 13.71
C ARG A 9 2.46 15.46 13.35
N GLU A 10 2.63 16.53 14.12
CA GLU A 10 1.89 17.77 13.91
C GLU A 10 2.75 19.00 13.80
N LYS A 11 4.04 18.89 14.11
CA LYS A 11 4.89 20.07 14.24
C LYS A 11 5.17 20.79 12.93
N ASP A 12 5.00 20.11 11.81
CA ASP A 12 5.16 20.72 10.50
C ASP A 12 3.82 21.29 10.06
N ALA A 13 3.82 22.10 9.00
CA ALA A 13 2.58 22.65 8.47
C ALA A 13 1.63 21.57 7.97
N GLN A 14 2.09 20.34 7.90
CA GLN A 14 1.30 19.19 7.45
C GLN A 14 1.18 18.16 8.55
N ALA A 15 0.01 17.60 8.68
CA ALA A 15 -0.19 16.45 9.54
C ALA A 15 0.22 15.19 8.79
N ALA A 16 0.97 14.32 9.46
CA ALA A 16 1.32 13.01 8.93
C ALA A 16 0.57 11.95 9.71
N TYR A 17 0.04 10.97 8.97
CA TYR A 17 -0.73 9.87 9.53
C TYR A 17 -0.24 8.57 8.96
N PHE A 18 -0.58 7.44 9.61
CA PHE A 18 -0.46 6.18 8.91
C PHE A 18 -1.78 5.41 8.98
N ILE A 19 -2.01 4.58 7.98
CA ILE A 19 -3.14 3.68 7.92
C ILE A 19 -2.57 2.28 7.80
N ALA A 20 -2.99 1.38 8.68
CA ALA A 20 -2.57 -0.02 8.61
C ALA A 20 -3.65 -0.82 7.91
N LEU A 21 -3.31 -1.41 6.77
CA LEU A 21 -4.23 -2.22 5.99
C LEU A 21 -4.00 -3.69 6.34
N ASP A 22 -5.03 -4.37 6.86
CA ASP A 22 -4.96 -5.80 7.15
C ASP A 22 -5.50 -6.64 6.00
N HIS A 23 -6.15 -6.01 5.03
CA HIS A 23 -6.57 -6.67 3.79
C HIS A 23 -6.98 -5.65 2.75
N VAL A 24 -7.04 -6.09 1.49
CA VAL A 24 -7.66 -5.33 0.40
C VAL A 24 -8.64 -6.24 -0.31
N THR A 25 -9.68 -5.64 -0.89
CA THR A 25 -10.69 -6.39 -1.63
C THR A 25 -10.58 -6.10 -3.10
N THR A 26 -10.85 -7.12 -3.92
CA THR A 26 -10.94 -6.98 -5.36
C THR A 26 -12.14 -7.79 -5.85
N GLY A 27 -13.20 -7.09 -6.26
CA GLY A 27 -14.45 -7.75 -6.60
C GLY A 27 -14.98 -8.54 -5.40
N ASP A 28 -15.11 -9.86 -5.55
CA ASP A 28 -15.58 -10.76 -4.51
C ASP A 28 -14.45 -11.44 -3.73
N LYS A 29 -13.21 -11.06 -3.98
CA LYS A 29 -12.04 -11.67 -3.33
C LYS A 29 -11.42 -10.75 -2.31
N ILE A 30 -10.80 -11.36 -1.30
CA ILE A 30 -10.09 -10.63 -0.25
C ILE A 30 -8.64 -11.12 -0.22
N LEU A 31 -7.71 -10.18 -0.31
CA LEU A 31 -6.30 -10.47 -0.11
C LEU A 31 -5.94 -10.01 1.31
N SER A 32 -5.69 -10.98 2.18
CA SER A 32 -5.42 -10.72 3.60
C SER A 32 -3.92 -10.67 3.89
N PHE A 33 -3.55 -9.81 4.84
CA PHE A 33 -2.16 -9.63 5.22
C PHE A 33 -1.95 -10.12 6.64
N ALA A 34 -0.98 -11.02 6.81
CA ALA A 34 -0.55 -11.47 8.15
C ALA A 34 0.18 -10.32 8.85
N ASP A 35 0.95 -9.55 8.07
CA ASP A 35 1.63 -8.35 8.52
C ASP A 35 1.01 -7.18 7.78
N PRO A 36 0.32 -6.26 8.47
CA PRO A 36 -0.37 -5.17 7.80
C PRO A 36 0.55 -4.33 6.92
N ILE A 37 0.00 -3.84 5.81
CA ILE A 37 0.72 -2.93 4.93
C ILE A 37 0.42 -1.52 5.40
N ILE A 38 1.46 -0.76 5.69
CA ILE A 38 1.34 0.59 6.21
C ILE A 38 1.33 1.58 5.06
N ALA A 39 0.32 2.44 5.03
CA ALA A 39 0.26 3.58 4.13
C ALA A 39 0.56 4.83 4.96
N ASN A 40 1.67 5.50 4.67
CA ASN A 40 1.97 6.78 5.29
C ASN A 40 1.26 7.86 4.51
N VAL A 41 0.46 8.67 5.20
CA VAL A 41 -0.41 9.66 4.58
C VAL A 41 0.10 11.05 4.88
N PHE A 42 0.29 11.84 3.83
CA PHE A 42 0.70 13.24 3.92
C PHE A 42 -0.31 14.11 3.19
N PHE A 43 -0.49 15.34 3.66
CA PHE A 43 -1.33 16.31 3.00
C PHE A 43 -0.52 17.58 2.79
N ARG A 44 -0.35 17.95 1.52
CA ARG A 44 0.43 19.14 1.15
C ARG A 44 -0.12 19.70 -0.16
N ASP A 45 -0.20 21.03 -0.22
CA ASP A 45 -0.64 21.72 -1.44
C ASP A 45 -2.01 21.24 -1.92
N ASN A 46 -2.90 20.97 -0.96
CA ASN A 46 -4.28 20.53 -1.20
C ASN A 46 -4.38 19.14 -1.84
N VAL A 47 -3.35 18.32 -1.73
CA VAL A 47 -3.41 16.93 -2.18
C VAL A 47 -2.92 15.99 -1.10
N TYR A 48 -3.47 14.78 -1.10
CA TYR A 48 -3.02 13.69 -0.23
C TYR A 48 -2.04 12.82 -0.99
N SER A 49 -1.05 12.28 -0.27
CA SER A 49 -0.23 11.20 -0.81
C SER A 49 -0.23 10.06 0.19
N CYS A 50 -0.35 8.85 -0.31
CA CYS A 50 -0.26 7.61 0.46
C CYS A 50 0.95 6.86 -0.03
N GLN A 51 1.89 6.55 0.87
CA GLN A 51 3.19 6.02 0.49
C GLN A 51 3.59 4.80 1.29
N ASN A 52 4.25 3.88 0.64
CA ASN A 52 4.96 2.78 1.29
C ASN A 52 6.28 2.59 0.54
N GLU A 53 7.38 3.01 1.16
CA GLU A 53 8.70 2.94 0.54
C GLU A 53 9.13 1.51 0.26
N GLY A 54 8.86 0.60 1.18
CA GLY A 54 9.26 -0.79 1.02
C GLY A 54 8.71 -1.42 -0.24
N LEU A 55 7.46 -1.09 -0.58
CA LEU A 55 6.82 -1.61 -1.79
C LEU A 55 6.92 -0.66 -2.97
N GLY A 56 7.51 0.51 -2.78
CA GLY A 56 7.64 1.51 -3.84
C GLY A 56 6.32 2.11 -4.27
N ILE A 57 5.35 2.20 -3.38
CA ILE A 57 4.02 2.72 -3.71
C ILE A 57 3.91 4.19 -3.32
N VAL A 58 3.43 5.00 -4.27
CA VAL A 58 3.06 6.39 -4.04
C VAL A 58 1.75 6.65 -4.78
N ALA A 59 0.70 6.97 -4.05
CA ALA A 59 -0.58 7.37 -4.63
C ALA A 59 -0.85 8.81 -4.24
N ILE A 60 -1.36 9.61 -5.15
CA ILE A 60 -1.63 11.03 -4.94
C ILE A 60 -3.04 11.35 -5.43
N SER A 61 -3.81 12.04 -4.61
CA SER A 61 -5.15 12.48 -4.98
C SER A 61 -5.61 13.66 -4.12
N PRO A 62 -6.44 14.57 -4.66
CA PRO A 62 -7.03 15.64 -3.84
C PRO A 62 -7.97 15.12 -2.77
N LYS A 63 -8.46 13.88 -2.91
CA LYS A 63 -9.39 13.28 -1.96
C LYS A 63 -8.74 12.09 -1.27
N LEU A 64 -8.84 12.06 0.06
CA LEU A 64 -8.22 11.00 0.84
C LEU A 64 -8.73 9.62 0.46
N GLU A 65 -10.05 9.47 0.28
CA GLU A 65 -10.64 8.18 -0.07
C GLU A 65 -10.11 7.65 -1.40
N GLU A 66 -9.98 8.52 -2.39
CA GLU A 66 -9.43 8.14 -3.69
C GLU A 66 -7.95 7.79 -3.58
N CYS A 67 -7.22 8.53 -2.75
CA CYS A 67 -5.80 8.28 -2.53
C CYS A 67 -5.59 6.88 -1.93
N ILE A 68 -6.41 6.54 -0.93
CA ILE A 68 -6.34 5.22 -0.29
C ILE A 68 -6.71 4.12 -1.29
N LYS A 69 -7.76 4.35 -2.08
CA LYS A 69 -8.17 3.37 -3.09
C LYS A 69 -7.07 3.14 -4.12
N ASP A 70 -6.45 4.20 -4.59
CA ASP A 70 -5.35 4.08 -5.55
C ASP A 70 -4.17 3.32 -4.94
N PHE A 71 -3.89 3.56 -3.65
CA PHE A 71 -2.86 2.83 -2.93
C PHE A 71 -3.20 1.33 -2.88
N GLU A 72 -4.45 1.00 -2.57
CA GLU A 72 -4.92 -0.39 -2.54
C GLU A 72 -4.83 -1.04 -3.91
N ASP A 73 -5.18 -0.29 -4.97
CA ASP A 73 -5.09 -0.80 -6.33
C ASP A 73 -3.64 -1.10 -6.71
N GLU A 74 -2.69 -0.31 -6.24
CA GLU A 74 -1.27 -0.56 -6.46
C GLU A 74 -0.80 -1.85 -5.76
N ILE A 75 -1.30 -2.10 -4.55
CA ILE A 75 -1.01 -3.36 -3.85
C ILE A 75 -1.51 -4.54 -4.68
N LEU A 76 -2.72 -4.43 -5.20
CA LEU A 76 -3.31 -5.50 -6.03
C LEU A 76 -2.51 -5.68 -7.32
N PHE A 77 -2.05 -4.60 -7.92
CA PHE A 77 -1.20 -4.66 -9.11
C PHE A 77 0.08 -5.43 -8.81
N ILE A 78 0.77 -5.10 -7.72
CA ILE A 78 2.00 -5.77 -7.33
C ILE A 78 1.75 -7.26 -7.09
N TRP A 79 0.66 -7.59 -6.41
CA TRP A 79 0.30 -8.99 -6.15
C TRP A 79 0.05 -9.74 -7.46
N ASN A 80 -0.74 -9.15 -8.35
CA ASN A 80 -1.13 -9.81 -9.60
C ASN A 80 0.05 -9.95 -10.56
N GLU A 81 0.90 -8.93 -10.65
CA GLU A 81 2.01 -8.92 -11.62
C GLU A 81 3.25 -9.64 -11.10
N TYR A 82 3.50 -9.60 -9.81
CA TYR A 82 4.75 -10.13 -9.25
C TYR A 82 4.51 -11.20 -8.19
N GLY A 83 3.58 -10.97 -7.27
CA GLY A 83 3.38 -11.87 -6.13
C GLY A 83 3.02 -13.28 -6.52
N LYS A 84 2.20 -13.44 -7.54
CA LYS A 84 1.72 -14.74 -8.02
C LYS A 84 2.58 -15.31 -9.15
N GLU A 85 3.48 -14.54 -9.72
CA GLU A 85 4.22 -14.94 -10.91
C GLU A 85 5.37 -15.87 -10.58
N ASP A 86 5.72 -16.74 -11.53
CA ASP A 86 6.89 -17.60 -11.42
C ASP A 86 8.17 -16.78 -11.40
N ASN A 87 9.10 -17.15 -10.52
CA ASN A 87 10.41 -16.48 -10.44
C ASN A 87 11.15 -16.50 -11.76
N ALA A 88 10.97 -17.57 -12.55
CA ALA A 88 11.66 -17.72 -13.84
C ALA A 88 11.28 -16.62 -14.83
N LYS A 89 10.12 -15.96 -14.63
CA LYS A 89 9.63 -14.92 -15.51
C LYS A 89 9.92 -13.52 -14.99
N LEU A 90 10.59 -13.41 -13.83
CA LEU A 90 10.82 -12.12 -13.18
C LEU A 90 12.28 -11.71 -13.26
N THR A 91 12.52 -10.41 -13.43
CA THR A 91 13.84 -9.82 -13.30
C THR A 91 14.28 -9.87 -11.84
N SER A 92 15.55 -9.54 -11.56
CA SER A 92 16.06 -9.47 -10.19
C SER A 92 15.26 -8.49 -9.34
N ASP A 93 14.97 -7.31 -9.88
CA ASP A 93 14.20 -6.28 -9.16
C ASP A 93 12.77 -6.72 -8.90
N ALA A 94 12.17 -7.40 -9.87
CA ALA A 94 10.81 -7.93 -9.72
C ALA A 94 10.75 -9.04 -8.69
N LYS A 95 11.77 -9.88 -8.60
CA LYS A 95 11.86 -10.93 -7.57
C LYS A 95 11.96 -10.32 -6.17
N GLU A 96 12.72 -9.23 -6.06
CA GLU A 96 12.86 -8.53 -4.79
C GLU A 96 11.52 -7.96 -4.35
N LEU A 97 10.79 -7.33 -5.26
CA LEU A 97 9.46 -6.80 -4.97
C LEU A 97 8.48 -7.91 -4.61
N LYS A 98 8.53 -9.03 -5.32
CA LYS A 98 7.73 -10.21 -4.99
C LYS A 98 8.01 -10.67 -3.56
N GLY A 99 9.28 -10.74 -3.16
CA GLY A 99 9.67 -11.12 -1.81
C GLY A 99 9.09 -10.18 -0.76
N LYS A 100 9.07 -8.89 -1.06
CA LYS A 100 8.53 -7.88 -0.15
C LYS A 100 7.02 -8.03 0.04
N ILE A 101 6.27 -8.21 -1.05
CA ILE A 101 4.82 -8.37 -0.93
C ILE A 101 4.46 -9.69 -0.24
N LEU A 102 5.19 -10.75 -0.52
CA LEU A 102 4.93 -12.05 0.08
C LEU A 102 5.12 -12.07 1.60
N ARG A 103 5.97 -11.19 2.14
CA ARG A 103 6.14 -11.09 3.60
C ARG A 103 4.88 -10.61 4.29
N HIS A 104 4.03 -9.88 3.58
CA HIS A 104 2.78 -9.37 4.13
C HIS A 104 1.62 -10.36 3.97
N ILE A 105 1.72 -11.24 2.97
CA ILE A 105 0.58 -12.10 2.63
C ILE A 105 0.43 -13.23 3.64
N LYS A 106 -0.83 -13.45 4.01
CA LYS A 106 -1.18 -14.56 4.90
C LYS A 106 -1.22 -15.84 4.08
N GLN A 107 -0.44 -16.80 4.48
CA GLN A 107 -0.33 -18.08 3.79
C GLN A 107 -0.90 -19.22 4.61
#